data_ba68c79b710f29020fb42bfde8b3843b
#
_entry.id   ba68c79b710f29020fb42bfde8b3843b
#
_cell.length_a   1.000
_cell.length_b   1.000
_cell.length_c   1.000
_cell.angle_alpha   90.00
_cell.angle_beta   90.00
_cell.angle_gamma   90.00
#
_symmetry.space_group_name_H-M   'P 1'
#
loop_
_entity.id
_entity.type
_entity.pdbx_description
1 polymer ?
#
loop_
_entity_poly.entity_id
_entity_poly.type
_entity_poly.pdbx_seq_one_letter_code
_entity_poly.pdbx_strand_id
1 'polypeptide(L)'
;MLSLSLFCSSQTISLAVYNKKKLIKLIKKKISNNKIEGIFIILKDCLNDFDINKFSQIYFSSGPGSFTALRSIKAISQALALSSNAKLLSTSSFSLLLVSTQIREKNVLVCFKSTNNNFFYQLYERTRKKFKPKFSVNYGDENQLIDYYLNKKEVYNNLLLLSSQKIKNQNNMVDSRVREVDASHLGLSIFLGYGSVKTKIFYHNTYYG
;
A
#
# COMPACT_ATOMS: atom_id res chain seq x y z
N MET A 1 -5.29 -20.77 11.04
CA MET A 1 -5.65 -19.37 11.30
C MET A 1 -5.68 -18.62 9.97
N LEU A 2 -6.88 -18.24 9.51
CA LEU A 2 -7.06 -17.52 8.27
C LEU A 2 -6.93 -16.00 8.47
N SER A 3 -6.38 -15.32 7.49
CA SER A 3 -6.35 -13.86 7.43
C SER A 3 -6.78 -13.37 6.04
N LEU A 4 -7.48 -12.26 6.01
CA LEU A 4 -7.99 -11.62 4.80
C LEU A 4 -7.32 -10.26 4.61
N SER A 5 -6.76 -10.01 3.45
CA SER A 5 -6.20 -8.71 3.05
C SER A 5 -7.05 -8.08 1.98
N LEU A 6 -7.37 -6.79 2.13
CA LEU A 6 -8.13 -5.99 1.17
C LEU A 6 -7.32 -4.77 0.75
N PHE A 7 -7.07 -4.63 -0.55
CA PHE A 7 -6.32 -3.50 -1.11
C PHE A 7 -7.04 -2.94 -2.33
N CYS A 8 -7.07 -1.62 -2.42
CA CYS A 8 -7.59 -0.91 -3.57
C CYS A 8 -6.64 0.24 -3.94
N SER A 9 -6.23 0.26 -5.19
CA SER A 9 -5.51 1.38 -5.81
C SER A 9 -6.45 2.21 -6.69
N SER A 10 -5.89 3.13 -7.47
CA SER A 10 -6.66 3.85 -8.50
C SER A 10 -7.10 2.95 -9.66
N GLN A 11 -6.39 1.86 -9.91
CA GLN A 11 -6.54 1.02 -11.10
C GLN A 11 -7.01 -0.40 -10.82
N THR A 12 -6.76 -0.92 -9.61
CA THR A 12 -7.02 -2.32 -9.27
C THR A 12 -7.59 -2.46 -7.88
N ILE A 13 -8.46 -3.45 -7.73
CA ILE A 13 -8.90 -3.97 -6.45
C ILE A 13 -8.33 -5.36 -6.31
N SER A 14 -7.89 -5.71 -5.12
CA SER A 14 -7.39 -7.05 -4.83
C SER A 14 -7.75 -7.51 -3.43
N LEU A 15 -7.86 -8.83 -3.31
CA LEU A 15 -8.13 -9.54 -2.08
C LEU A 15 -7.17 -10.71 -1.99
N ALA A 16 -6.59 -10.95 -0.82
CA ALA A 16 -5.74 -12.11 -0.58
C ALA A 16 -6.12 -12.82 0.70
N VAL A 17 -6.16 -14.15 0.63
CA VAL A 17 -6.41 -15.03 1.79
C VAL A 17 -5.13 -15.75 2.14
N TYR A 18 -4.82 -15.77 3.43
CA TYR A 18 -3.67 -16.48 3.97
C TYR A 18 -4.11 -17.51 4.99
N ASN A 19 -3.45 -18.67 4.97
CA ASN A 19 -3.45 -19.61 6.10
C ASN A 19 -2.11 -19.47 6.82
N LYS A 20 -2.14 -18.95 8.06
CA LYS A 20 -0.94 -18.48 8.77
C LYS A 20 -0.22 -17.42 7.92
N LYS A 21 0.99 -17.73 7.40
CA LYS A 21 1.76 -16.83 6.50
C LYS A 21 1.77 -17.28 5.03
N LYS A 22 1.12 -18.40 4.71
CA LYS A 22 1.06 -18.94 3.35
C LYS A 22 -0.12 -18.33 2.60
N LEU A 23 0.14 -17.68 1.48
CA LEU A 23 -0.88 -17.20 0.55
C LEU A 23 -1.60 -18.41 -0.05
N ILE A 24 -2.94 -18.46 0.06
CA ILE A 24 -3.76 -19.57 -0.47
C ILE A 24 -4.73 -19.11 -1.55
N LYS A 25 -5.10 -17.83 -1.58
CA LYS A 25 -5.92 -17.27 -2.66
C LYS A 25 -5.55 -15.79 -2.89
N LEU A 26 -5.50 -15.38 -4.16
CA LEU A 26 -5.34 -14.00 -4.58
C LEU A 26 -6.33 -13.72 -5.70
N ILE A 27 -7.21 -12.74 -5.49
CA ILE A 27 -8.15 -12.25 -6.48
C ILE A 27 -7.77 -10.82 -6.83
N LYS A 28 -7.66 -10.51 -8.12
CA LYS A 28 -7.41 -9.16 -8.63
C LYS A 28 -8.43 -8.81 -9.69
N LYS A 29 -8.93 -7.59 -9.64
CA LYS A 29 -9.84 -7.04 -10.66
C LYS A 29 -9.40 -5.64 -11.04
N LYS A 30 -9.34 -5.34 -12.34
CA LYS A 30 -9.20 -3.96 -12.81
C LYS A 30 -10.46 -3.18 -12.46
N ILE A 31 -10.29 -1.94 -12.04
CA ILE A 31 -11.41 -1.05 -11.72
C ILE A 31 -12.00 -0.55 -13.04
N SER A 32 -13.26 -0.85 -13.27
CA SER A 32 -14.14 -0.11 -14.18
C SER A 32 -14.72 1.11 -13.42
N ASN A 33 -15.75 1.72 -13.90
CA ASN A 33 -16.29 2.98 -13.38
C ASN A 33 -16.76 2.94 -11.90
N ASN A 34 -17.06 1.77 -11.32
CA ASN A 34 -17.56 1.65 -9.95
C ASN A 34 -16.63 0.80 -9.05
N LYS A 35 -15.84 1.49 -8.21
CA LYS A 35 -14.87 0.84 -7.30
C LYS A 35 -15.55 0.02 -6.21
N ILE A 36 -16.67 0.50 -5.68
CA ILE A 36 -17.37 -0.13 -4.55
C ILE A 36 -17.98 -1.46 -5.00
N GLU A 37 -18.66 -1.46 -6.14
CA GLU A 37 -19.21 -2.68 -6.73
C GLU A 37 -18.12 -3.74 -6.98
N GLY A 38 -16.97 -3.31 -7.52
CA GLY A 38 -15.82 -4.19 -7.72
C GLY A 38 -15.34 -4.89 -6.44
N ILE A 39 -15.36 -4.17 -5.29
CA ILE A 39 -15.00 -4.75 -4.00
C ILE A 39 -16.00 -5.83 -3.58
N PHE A 40 -17.29 -5.57 -3.70
CA PHE A 40 -18.33 -6.55 -3.35
C PHE A 40 -18.26 -7.81 -4.22
N ILE A 41 -17.98 -7.67 -5.52
CA ILE A 41 -17.82 -8.82 -6.41
C ILE A 41 -16.68 -9.73 -5.93
N ILE A 42 -15.47 -9.18 -5.70
CA ILE A 42 -14.34 -9.99 -5.26
C ILE A 42 -14.52 -10.57 -3.85
N LEU A 43 -15.28 -9.89 -2.99
CA LEU A 43 -15.66 -10.41 -1.67
C LEU A 43 -16.60 -11.58 -1.80
N LYS A 44 -17.64 -11.49 -2.63
CA LYS A 44 -18.56 -12.60 -2.91
C LYS A 44 -17.79 -13.81 -3.43
N ASP A 45 -16.91 -13.64 -4.42
CA ASP A 45 -16.07 -14.70 -4.96
C ASP A 45 -15.17 -15.34 -3.90
N CYS A 46 -14.69 -14.55 -2.94
CA CYS A 46 -13.89 -15.06 -1.83
C CYS A 46 -14.73 -15.86 -0.84
N LEU A 47 -15.89 -15.32 -0.44
CA LEU A 47 -16.75 -15.90 0.58
C LEU A 47 -17.50 -17.14 0.10
N ASN A 48 -17.54 -17.41 -1.21
CA ASN A 48 -17.99 -18.71 -1.72
C ASN A 48 -17.06 -19.86 -1.29
N ASP A 49 -15.77 -19.60 -1.12
CA ASP A 49 -14.77 -20.61 -0.76
C ASP A 49 -14.41 -20.60 0.73
N PHE A 50 -14.66 -19.49 1.42
CA PHE A 50 -14.22 -19.29 2.80
C PHE A 50 -15.35 -18.72 3.66
N ASP A 51 -15.68 -19.42 4.73
CA ASP A 51 -16.56 -18.90 5.78
C ASP A 51 -15.92 -17.69 6.47
N ILE A 52 -16.67 -16.58 6.53
CA ILE A 52 -16.22 -15.33 7.15
C ILE A 52 -15.81 -15.54 8.61
N ASN A 53 -16.49 -16.42 9.35
CA ASN A 53 -16.21 -16.69 10.77
C ASN A 53 -14.86 -17.38 11.01
N LYS A 54 -14.23 -17.94 9.97
CA LYS A 54 -12.92 -18.57 10.08
C LYS A 54 -11.74 -17.58 10.00
N PHE A 55 -12.02 -16.33 9.67
CA PHE A 55 -10.98 -15.28 9.66
C PHE A 55 -10.74 -14.75 11.07
N SER A 56 -9.50 -14.84 11.51
CA SER A 56 -9.03 -14.31 12.81
C SER A 56 -8.37 -12.94 12.69
N GLN A 57 -8.01 -12.53 11.48
CA GLN A 57 -7.39 -11.23 11.20
C GLN A 57 -7.84 -10.69 9.85
N ILE A 58 -8.08 -9.39 9.80
CA ILE A 58 -8.41 -8.64 8.59
C ILE A 58 -7.43 -7.49 8.43
N TYR A 59 -6.91 -7.32 7.21
CA TYR A 59 -5.86 -6.36 6.89
C TYR A 59 -6.35 -5.38 5.83
N PHE A 60 -5.99 -4.10 6.00
CA PHE A 60 -6.22 -3.08 4.98
C PHE A 60 -5.06 -2.08 4.89
N SER A 61 -4.93 -1.38 3.75
CA SER A 61 -3.96 -0.29 3.62
C SER A 61 -4.52 1.00 4.20
N SER A 62 -3.74 1.65 5.07
CA SER A 62 -4.08 2.97 5.64
C SER A 62 -3.67 4.14 4.74
N GLY A 63 -3.13 3.89 3.56
CA GLY A 63 -2.63 4.92 2.65
C GLY A 63 -1.12 5.14 2.73
N PRO A 64 -0.60 6.08 1.96
CA PRO A 64 -1.34 7.00 1.08
C PRO A 64 -1.98 6.31 -0.13
N GLY A 65 -2.96 6.99 -0.75
CA GLY A 65 -3.69 6.48 -1.92
C GLY A 65 -4.98 7.25 -2.19
N SER A 66 -5.82 6.71 -3.08
CA SER A 66 -7.13 7.30 -3.40
C SER A 66 -8.02 7.40 -2.15
N PHE A 67 -8.46 8.59 -1.83
CA PHE A 67 -9.26 8.89 -0.65
C PHE A 67 -10.54 8.04 -0.55
N THR A 68 -11.33 8.02 -1.63
CA THR A 68 -12.56 7.22 -1.70
C THR A 68 -12.27 5.73 -1.51
N ALA A 69 -11.23 5.21 -2.20
CA ALA A 69 -10.85 3.81 -2.09
C ALA A 69 -10.42 3.42 -0.67
N LEU A 70 -9.61 4.25 -0.02
CA LEU A 70 -9.14 4.01 1.35
C LEU A 70 -10.30 4.00 2.36
N ARG A 71 -11.27 4.92 2.22
CA ARG A 71 -12.46 4.95 3.08
C ARG A 71 -13.33 3.70 2.89
N SER A 72 -13.60 3.34 1.64
CA SER A 72 -14.41 2.16 1.31
C SER A 72 -13.79 0.88 1.85
N ILE A 73 -12.48 0.67 1.58
CA ILE A 73 -11.76 -0.50 2.08
C ILE A 73 -11.73 -0.54 3.61
N LYS A 74 -11.51 0.59 4.27
CA LYS A 74 -11.55 0.65 5.74
C LYS A 74 -12.92 0.27 6.28
N ALA A 75 -14.00 0.86 5.76
CA ALA A 75 -15.37 0.60 6.22
C ALA A 75 -15.73 -0.88 6.04
N ILE A 76 -15.43 -1.46 4.87
CA ILE A 76 -15.66 -2.88 4.59
C ILE A 76 -14.82 -3.76 5.51
N SER A 77 -13.54 -3.44 5.70
CA SER A 77 -12.66 -4.21 6.60
C SER A 77 -13.13 -4.16 8.05
N GLN A 78 -13.66 -3.03 8.51
CA GLN A 78 -14.26 -2.88 9.83
C GLN A 78 -15.52 -3.74 9.98
N ALA A 79 -16.43 -3.69 8.99
CA ALA A 79 -17.65 -4.49 9.02
C ALA A 79 -17.33 -6.01 9.04
N LEU A 80 -16.39 -6.45 8.21
CA LEU A 80 -15.94 -7.85 8.19
C LEU A 80 -15.27 -8.26 9.51
N ALA A 81 -14.46 -7.39 10.10
CA ALA A 81 -13.80 -7.66 11.37
C ALA A 81 -14.81 -7.78 12.52
N LEU A 82 -15.83 -6.94 12.52
CA LEU A 82 -16.91 -7.00 13.51
C LEU A 82 -17.73 -8.29 13.36
N SER A 83 -18.14 -8.63 12.13
CA SER A 83 -18.97 -9.82 11.88
C SER A 83 -18.24 -11.13 12.18
N SER A 84 -16.94 -11.21 12.01
CA SER A 84 -16.13 -12.40 12.26
C SER A 84 -15.40 -12.40 13.60
N ASN A 85 -15.57 -11.37 14.42
CA ASN A 85 -14.77 -11.12 15.64
C ASN A 85 -13.25 -11.18 15.38
N ALA A 86 -12.83 -10.77 14.18
CA ALA A 86 -11.44 -10.79 13.78
C ALA A 86 -10.69 -9.53 14.21
N LYS A 87 -9.38 -9.67 14.45
CA LYS A 87 -8.50 -8.53 14.73
C LYS A 87 -8.27 -7.72 13.46
N LEU A 88 -8.57 -6.42 13.51
CA LEU A 88 -8.30 -5.51 12.41
C LEU A 88 -6.89 -4.92 12.51
N LEU A 89 -6.11 -5.02 11.43
CA LEU A 89 -4.77 -4.46 11.32
C LEU A 89 -4.63 -3.63 10.05
N SER A 90 -3.82 -2.58 10.13
CA SER A 90 -3.49 -1.75 8.96
C SER A 90 -1.99 -1.64 8.74
N THR A 91 -1.60 -1.28 7.53
CA THR A 91 -0.23 -0.90 7.19
C THR A 91 -0.22 0.20 6.13
N SER A 92 0.88 0.95 6.01
CA SER A 92 0.97 2.00 5.00
C SER A 92 1.16 1.42 3.59
N SER A 93 0.68 2.13 2.56
CA SER A 93 0.91 1.77 1.16
C SER A 93 2.41 1.77 0.80
N PHE A 94 3.21 2.60 1.46
CA PHE A 94 4.68 2.58 1.32
C PHE A 94 5.28 1.24 1.75
N SER A 95 4.75 0.65 2.83
CA SER A 95 5.22 -0.65 3.30
C SER A 95 4.97 -1.77 2.30
N LEU A 96 3.89 -1.67 1.50
CA LEU A 96 3.62 -2.63 0.43
C LEU A 96 4.70 -2.56 -0.65
N LEU A 97 5.12 -1.36 -1.03
CA LEU A 97 6.22 -1.16 -1.99
C LEU A 97 7.55 -1.70 -1.44
N LEU A 98 7.86 -1.42 -0.19
CA LEU A 98 9.10 -1.90 0.45
C LEU A 98 9.21 -3.43 0.49
N VAL A 99 8.09 -4.15 0.57
CA VAL A 99 8.09 -5.62 0.58
C VAL A 99 7.88 -6.25 -0.79
N SER A 100 7.55 -5.47 -1.82
CA SER A 100 7.24 -5.96 -3.18
C SER A 100 8.48 -6.39 -3.97
N THR A 101 9.67 -6.08 -3.49
CA THR A 101 10.93 -6.38 -4.17
C THR A 101 12.07 -6.55 -3.18
N GLN A 102 13.11 -7.26 -3.60
CA GLN A 102 14.37 -7.28 -2.84
C GLN A 102 15.06 -5.92 -2.99
N ILE A 103 15.33 -5.30 -1.87
CA ILE A 103 16.02 -4.01 -1.79
C ILE A 103 17.37 -4.27 -1.15
N ARG A 104 18.47 -3.87 -1.81
CA ARG A 104 19.85 -3.99 -1.27
C ARG A 104 20.33 -2.68 -0.68
N GLU A 105 19.79 -1.58 -1.16
CA GLU A 105 20.12 -0.21 -0.80
C GLU A 105 19.77 0.08 0.66
N LYS A 106 20.61 0.88 1.33
CA LYS A 106 20.38 1.30 2.72
C LYS A 106 19.26 2.32 2.81
N ASN A 107 19.20 3.24 1.84
CA ASN A 107 18.23 4.33 1.79
C ASN A 107 17.32 4.16 0.58
N VAL A 108 16.02 4.37 0.77
CA VAL A 108 15.00 4.21 -0.26
C VAL A 108 14.02 5.37 -0.16
N LEU A 109 13.90 6.15 -1.24
CA LEU A 109 12.79 7.06 -1.41
C LEU A 109 11.63 6.29 -2.02
N VAL A 110 10.59 6.09 -1.24
CA VAL A 110 9.38 5.39 -1.69
C VAL A 110 8.35 6.42 -2.12
N CYS A 111 7.81 6.28 -3.32
CA CYS A 111 6.76 7.17 -3.81
C CYS A 111 5.53 6.39 -4.30
N PHE A 112 4.37 6.96 -4.00
CA PHE A 112 3.07 6.39 -4.34
C PHE A 112 2.26 7.44 -5.09
N LYS A 113 1.84 7.13 -6.33
CA LYS A 113 1.07 8.07 -7.14
C LYS A 113 -0.29 8.34 -6.53
N SER A 114 -0.63 9.60 -6.43
CA SER A 114 -1.94 10.12 -6.05
C SER A 114 -2.80 10.44 -7.28
N THR A 115 -3.84 11.22 -7.11
CA THR A 115 -4.61 11.86 -8.20
C THR A 115 -3.84 13.05 -8.79
N ASN A 116 -4.25 13.53 -9.96
CA ASN A 116 -3.74 14.77 -10.59
C ASN A 116 -2.21 14.82 -10.79
N ASN A 117 -1.60 13.70 -11.15
CA ASN A 117 -0.14 13.56 -11.34
C ASN A 117 0.74 13.90 -10.15
N ASN A 118 0.17 14.02 -8.95
CA ASN A 118 0.91 14.20 -7.72
C ASN A 118 1.35 12.87 -7.11
N PHE A 119 2.36 12.95 -6.26
CA PHE A 119 2.94 11.81 -5.56
C PHE A 119 3.00 12.09 -4.05
N PHE A 120 2.73 11.05 -3.28
CA PHE A 120 3.18 10.96 -1.89
C PHE A 120 4.55 10.31 -1.89
N TYR A 121 5.51 10.85 -1.15
CA TYR A 121 6.84 10.27 -1.07
C TYR A 121 7.45 10.42 0.33
N GLN A 122 8.25 9.43 0.71
CA GLN A 122 8.88 9.38 2.02
C GLN A 122 10.20 8.64 1.96
N LEU A 123 11.22 9.18 2.61
CA LEU A 123 12.52 8.53 2.72
C LEU A 123 12.52 7.51 3.85
N TYR A 124 13.03 6.33 3.53
CA TYR A 124 13.19 5.21 4.45
C TYR A 124 14.67 4.82 4.56
N GLU A 125 15.04 4.40 5.75
CA GLU A 125 16.36 3.81 6.03
C GLU A 125 16.20 2.37 6.50
N ARG A 126 17.07 1.48 6.00
CA ARG A 126 17.13 0.10 6.43
C ARG A 126 17.69 0.00 7.84
N THR A 127 16.96 -0.66 8.72
CA THR A 127 17.43 -1.09 10.04
C THR A 127 17.75 -2.60 9.99
N ARG A 128 18.26 -3.16 11.09
CA ARG A 128 18.53 -4.62 11.16
C ARG A 128 17.30 -5.49 10.85
N LYS A 129 16.09 -5.03 11.18
CA LYS A 129 14.86 -5.82 11.05
C LYS A 129 13.96 -5.40 9.89
N LYS A 130 13.88 -4.10 9.58
CA LYS A 130 12.97 -3.54 8.58
C LYS A 130 13.38 -2.12 8.17
N PHE A 131 12.72 -1.57 7.15
CA PHE A 131 12.83 -0.15 6.83
C PHE A 131 12.01 0.68 7.81
N LYS A 132 12.57 1.83 8.22
CA LYS A 132 11.87 2.83 9.04
C LYS A 132 11.84 4.17 8.31
N PRO A 133 10.75 4.95 8.44
CA PRO A 133 10.70 6.30 7.88
C PRO A 133 11.73 7.18 8.57
N LYS A 134 12.43 8.02 7.79
CA LYS A 134 13.46 8.93 8.27
C LYS A 134 12.92 10.35 8.43
N PHE A 135 11.95 10.72 7.59
CA PHE A 135 11.27 12.02 7.62
C PHE A 135 9.76 11.83 7.48
N SER A 136 9.02 12.93 7.65
CA SER A 136 7.58 12.96 7.39
C SER A 136 7.27 12.67 5.92
N VAL A 137 6.01 12.34 5.65
CA VAL A 137 5.51 12.17 4.28
C VAL A 137 5.46 13.53 3.60
N ASN A 138 5.98 13.59 2.38
CA ASN A 138 5.86 14.75 1.49
C ASN A 138 4.78 14.46 0.44
N TYR A 139 4.25 15.54 -0.13
CA TYR A 139 3.28 15.51 -1.22
C TYR A 139 3.65 16.60 -2.22
N GLY A 140 3.63 16.28 -3.50
CA GLY A 140 3.96 17.23 -4.56
C GLY A 140 3.82 16.62 -5.93
N ASP A 141 3.99 17.45 -6.94
CA ASP A 141 4.02 17.03 -8.32
C ASP A 141 5.29 16.23 -8.67
N GLU A 142 5.39 15.81 -9.91
CA GLU A 142 6.50 14.98 -10.37
C GLU A 142 7.84 15.73 -10.34
N ASN A 143 7.86 17.02 -10.65
CA ASN A 143 9.08 17.84 -10.61
C ASN A 143 9.57 18.00 -9.17
N GLN A 144 8.69 18.32 -8.24
CA GLN A 144 9.00 18.41 -6.81
C GLN A 144 9.54 17.08 -6.24
N LEU A 145 8.98 15.96 -6.68
CA LEU A 145 9.50 14.63 -6.32
C LEU A 145 10.92 14.42 -6.85
N ILE A 146 11.17 14.77 -8.11
CA ILE A 146 12.48 14.63 -8.77
C ILE A 146 13.52 15.50 -8.08
N ASP A 147 13.22 16.77 -7.85
CA ASP A 147 14.12 17.71 -7.16
C ASP A 147 14.44 17.21 -5.75
N TYR A 148 13.44 16.75 -5.01
CA TYR A 148 13.65 16.15 -3.70
C TYR A 148 14.56 14.92 -3.78
N TYR A 149 14.34 14.04 -4.76
CA TYR A 149 15.17 12.85 -4.95
C TYR A 149 16.63 13.22 -5.26
N LEU A 150 16.86 14.15 -6.19
CA LEU A 150 18.21 14.58 -6.58
C LEU A 150 18.96 15.20 -5.38
N ASN A 151 18.33 16.12 -4.65
CA ASN A 151 18.90 16.70 -3.44
C ASN A 151 19.23 15.65 -2.37
N LYS A 152 18.42 14.61 -2.23
CA LYS A 152 18.69 13.51 -1.28
C LYS A 152 19.77 12.57 -1.80
N LYS A 153 19.90 12.38 -3.11
CA LYS A 153 20.93 11.53 -3.73
C LYS A 153 22.35 12.07 -3.48
N GLU A 154 22.51 13.38 -3.39
CA GLU A 154 23.79 14.03 -3.03
C GLU A 154 24.21 13.66 -1.59
N VAL A 155 23.25 13.53 -0.67
CA VAL A 155 23.50 13.24 0.74
C VAL A 155 23.58 11.74 1.03
N TYR A 156 22.79 10.93 0.30
CA TYR A 156 22.66 9.49 0.52
C TYR A 156 23.21 8.70 -0.67
N ASN A 157 24.42 8.21 -0.56
CA ASN A 157 24.99 7.31 -1.57
C ASN A 157 24.07 6.09 -1.78
N ASN A 158 23.90 5.67 -3.04
CA ASN A 158 23.06 4.54 -3.43
C ASN A 158 21.60 4.67 -2.98
N LEU A 159 21.02 5.87 -3.10
CA LEU A 159 19.60 6.08 -2.86
C LEU A 159 18.76 5.43 -3.96
N LEU A 160 17.94 4.46 -3.61
CA LEU A 160 16.94 3.86 -4.51
C LEU A 160 15.69 4.73 -4.56
N LEU A 161 15.17 5.02 -5.76
CA LEU A 161 13.83 5.52 -5.97
C LEU A 161 12.89 4.34 -6.30
N LEU A 162 11.94 4.06 -5.41
CA LEU A 162 10.97 2.97 -5.56
C LEU A 162 9.56 3.56 -5.72
N SER A 163 8.94 3.29 -6.86
CA SER A 163 7.66 3.90 -7.24
C SER A 163 6.56 2.89 -7.50
N SER A 164 5.32 3.27 -7.21
CA SER A 164 4.12 2.52 -7.60
C SER A 164 3.79 2.61 -9.08
N GLN A 165 4.30 3.62 -9.77
CA GLN A 165 4.09 3.86 -11.21
C GLN A 165 5.33 4.51 -11.83
N LYS A 166 5.41 4.44 -13.16
CA LYS A 166 6.50 5.08 -13.91
C LYS A 166 6.47 6.60 -13.70
N ILE A 167 7.61 7.17 -13.38
CA ILE A 167 7.84 8.61 -13.30
C ILE A 167 8.23 9.07 -14.69
N LYS A 168 7.51 10.06 -15.24
CA LYS A 168 7.78 10.63 -16.57
C LYS A 168 8.88 11.65 -16.42
N ASN A 169 10.11 11.24 -16.58
CA ASN A 169 11.22 12.18 -16.58
C ASN A 169 11.50 12.68 -17.99
N GLN A 170 11.41 13.98 -18.23
CA GLN A 170 11.72 14.58 -19.54
C GLN A 170 13.19 14.41 -19.93
N ASN A 171 14.10 14.22 -18.96
CA ASN A 171 15.55 14.22 -19.17
C ASN A 171 16.24 12.88 -18.90
N ASN A 172 15.54 11.77 -18.75
CA ASN A 172 16.11 10.43 -18.42
C ASN A 172 17.09 10.39 -17.22
N MET A 173 17.07 11.41 -16.34
CA MET A 173 18.03 11.53 -15.24
C MET A 173 17.71 10.69 -14.00
N VAL A 174 16.51 10.11 -13.93
CA VAL A 174 16.04 9.42 -12.72
C VAL A 174 15.66 7.99 -13.03
N ASP A 175 16.51 7.04 -12.64
CA ASP A 175 16.15 5.63 -12.67
C ASP A 175 15.27 5.27 -11.48
N SER A 176 14.04 4.88 -11.75
CA SER A 176 13.08 4.47 -10.73
C SER A 176 12.72 3.00 -10.88
N ARG A 177 12.82 2.25 -9.78
CA ARG A 177 12.31 0.88 -9.73
C ARG A 177 10.79 0.91 -9.54
N VAL A 178 10.04 0.53 -10.58
CA VAL A 178 8.58 0.49 -10.54
C VAL A 178 8.07 -0.86 -10.07
N ARG A 179 7.11 -0.86 -9.16
CA ARG A 179 6.45 -2.08 -8.65
C ARG A 179 4.96 -1.85 -8.48
N GLU A 180 4.17 -2.74 -9.03
CA GLU A 180 2.75 -2.85 -8.70
C GLU A 180 2.58 -3.57 -7.38
N VAL A 181 1.62 -3.13 -6.59
CA VAL A 181 1.29 -3.73 -5.30
C VAL A 181 -0.17 -4.14 -5.24
N ASP A 182 -0.45 -5.17 -4.45
CA ASP A 182 -1.79 -5.74 -4.26
C ASP A 182 -1.98 -6.27 -2.83
N ALA A 183 -3.09 -6.93 -2.58
CA ALA A 183 -3.44 -7.49 -1.28
C ALA A 183 -2.44 -8.55 -0.76
N SER A 184 -1.68 -9.20 -1.65
CA SER A 184 -0.64 -10.14 -1.20
C SER A 184 0.54 -9.42 -0.56
N HIS A 185 0.94 -8.27 -1.08
CA HIS A 185 1.97 -7.45 -0.46
C HIS A 185 1.50 -6.85 0.88
N LEU A 186 0.18 -6.59 1.01
CA LEU A 186 -0.42 -6.12 2.26
C LEU A 186 -0.24 -7.16 3.38
N GLY A 187 -0.62 -8.41 3.15
CA GLY A 187 -0.41 -9.49 4.12
C GLY A 187 1.07 -9.69 4.44
N LEU A 188 1.94 -9.74 3.42
CA LEU A 188 3.37 -9.86 3.60
C LEU A 188 3.95 -8.73 4.47
N SER A 189 3.54 -7.48 4.26
CA SER A 189 4.01 -6.35 5.06
C SER A 189 3.63 -6.48 6.54
N ILE A 190 2.42 -6.98 6.84
CA ILE A 190 1.98 -7.28 8.20
C ILE A 190 2.87 -8.36 8.85
N PHE A 191 3.15 -9.46 8.11
CA PHE A 191 3.99 -10.56 8.61
C PHE A 191 5.45 -10.14 8.86
N LEU A 192 5.93 -9.13 8.15
CA LEU A 192 7.26 -8.54 8.33
C LEU A 192 7.29 -7.42 9.39
N GLY A 193 6.19 -7.23 10.12
CA GLY A 193 6.13 -6.33 11.27
C GLY A 193 5.88 -4.85 10.94
N TYR A 194 5.28 -4.56 9.77
CA TYR A 194 4.80 -3.22 9.43
C TYR A 194 3.34 -2.97 9.87
N GLY A 195 2.67 -4.00 10.39
CA GLY A 195 1.29 -3.91 10.83
C GLY A 195 1.10 -3.06 12.08
N SER A 196 -0.05 -2.41 12.17
CA SER A 196 -0.49 -1.60 13.30
C SER A 196 -1.97 -1.85 13.61
N VAL A 197 -2.32 -1.82 14.88
CA VAL A 197 -3.72 -1.79 15.34
C VAL A 197 -4.35 -0.39 15.19
N LYS A 198 -3.52 0.63 14.92
CA LYS A 198 -4.01 1.98 14.61
C LYS A 198 -4.64 1.97 13.23
N THR A 199 -5.94 2.21 13.16
CA THR A 199 -6.73 2.15 11.93
C THR A 199 -7.00 3.53 11.32
N LYS A 200 -6.19 4.54 11.68
CA LYS A 200 -6.30 5.87 11.05
C LYS A 200 -5.84 5.79 9.59
N ILE A 201 -6.65 6.36 8.70
CA ILE A 201 -6.25 6.59 7.31
C ILE A 201 -5.32 7.80 7.30
N PHE A 202 -4.26 7.72 6.49
CA PHE A 202 -3.40 8.86 6.23
C PHE A 202 -4.13 9.84 5.29
N TYR A 203 -4.33 11.04 5.76
CA TYR A 203 -4.86 12.17 4.99
C TYR A 203 -3.79 13.25 4.85
N HIS A 204 -3.66 13.80 3.66
CA HIS A 204 -2.90 15.03 3.44
C HIS A 204 -3.85 16.21 3.51
N ASN A 205 -3.53 17.22 4.33
CA ASN A 205 -4.42 18.36 4.65
C ASN A 205 -4.85 19.21 3.45
N THR A 206 -4.18 19.11 2.31
CA THR A 206 -4.49 19.87 1.08
C THR A 206 -5.73 19.37 0.32
N TYR A 207 -6.40 18.29 0.75
CA TYR A 207 -7.63 17.82 0.12
C TYR A 207 -8.89 18.55 0.57
N TYR A 208 -8.79 19.47 1.52
CA TYR A 208 -9.91 20.20 2.13
C TYR A 208 -9.67 21.72 2.18
N GLY A 209 -8.81 22.24 1.30
CA GLY A 209 -8.66 23.67 1.09
C GLY A 209 -9.58 24.15 0.01
#